data_38f01077f5c447ebc33897381afcfcc9
#
_entry.id   38f01077f5c447ebc33897381afcfcc9
#
_cell.length_a   1.000
_cell.length_b   1.000
_cell.length_c   1.000
_cell.angle_alpha   90.00
_cell.angle_beta   90.00
_cell.angle_gamma   90.00
#
_symmetry.space_group_name_H-M   'P 1'
#
loop_
_entity.id
_entity.type
_entity.pdbx_description
1 polymer ?
#
loop_
_entity_poly.entity_id
_entity_poly.type
_entity_poly.pdbx_seq_one_letter_code
_entity_poly.pdbx_strand_id
1 'polypeptide(L)'
;MIINLPENFKADYLAAANDINLVTKFWNKYNNNPLEMIKGGHYWLVRDYFFSLLVTCKTIDANAFMKIHKGHPFYFIGITSFLMEDFQTAVYFFDASMTEDFNAGADPKDKAKPSTRFLMMEGEIEGHAAQGLAAVAKAQVERAITYYLGCSVRSRQELKLGIEDVRNNFIYHSLIAKGKPGLRTLATAFISYFIEWDFRNRHFEYGVKQGTSEPFFSHLFRGCVLFESLLKHNPTIPITGKQLNGMLTQPDIRNALGIIAIQGKGGDSSLDDVFQELQNLGTTLDQAMRVANMARNTLGHNLGWDSNINQ
;
A
#
# COMPACT_ATOMS: atom_id res chain seq x y z
N MET A 1 17.30 8.56 -18.97
CA MET A 1 18.42 9.57 -18.85
C MET A 1 19.74 8.87 -19.15
N ILE A 2 20.65 9.48 -19.89
CA ILE A 2 22.04 8.98 -20.04
C ILE A 2 22.83 9.52 -18.85
N ILE A 3 23.35 8.62 -18.00
CA ILE A 3 24.19 9.02 -16.86
C ILE A 3 25.64 9.02 -17.31
N ASN A 4 26.33 10.14 -17.10
CA ASN A 4 27.77 10.20 -17.31
C ASN A 4 28.46 9.69 -16.04
N LEU A 5 28.97 8.46 -16.09
CA LEU A 5 29.62 7.80 -14.96
C LEU A 5 31.14 7.91 -15.06
N PRO A 6 31.85 8.10 -13.95
CA PRO A 6 33.31 8.14 -13.92
C PRO A 6 33.94 6.81 -14.36
N GLU A 7 35.17 6.83 -14.86
CA GLU A 7 35.89 5.64 -15.34
C GLU A 7 35.99 4.51 -14.30
N ASN A 8 36.11 4.86 -13.01
CA ASN A 8 36.23 3.89 -11.94
C ASN A 8 34.87 3.28 -11.49
N PHE A 9 33.72 3.74 -12.04
CA PHE A 9 32.42 3.25 -11.65
C PHE A 9 32.28 1.73 -11.72
N LYS A 10 32.70 1.13 -12.86
CA LYS A 10 32.62 -0.32 -13.04
C LYS A 10 33.42 -1.11 -12.01
N ALA A 11 34.63 -0.65 -11.69
CA ALA A 11 35.48 -1.31 -10.70
C ALA A 11 34.86 -1.23 -9.28
N ASP A 12 34.40 -0.05 -8.89
CA ASP A 12 33.74 0.17 -7.60
C ASP A 12 32.44 -0.65 -7.48
N TYR A 13 31.67 -0.73 -8.56
CA TYR A 13 30.45 -1.55 -8.61
C TYR A 13 30.73 -3.05 -8.38
N LEU A 14 31.70 -3.60 -9.11
CA LEU A 14 32.07 -5.01 -8.98
C LEU A 14 32.66 -5.33 -7.59
N ALA A 15 33.41 -4.41 -7.00
CA ALA A 15 33.91 -4.55 -5.63
C ALA A 15 32.75 -4.55 -4.62
N ALA A 16 31.80 -3.62 -4.75
CA ALA A 16 30.63 -3.53 -3.86
C ALA A 16 29.70 -4.74 -3.99
N ALA A 17 29.59 -5.35 -5.17
CA ALA A 17 28.78 -6.56 -5.37
C ALA A 17 29.35 -7.80 -4.68
N ASN A 18 30.63 -7.79 -4.34
CA ASN A 18 31.33 -8.90 -3.67
C ASN A 18 31.64 -8.65 -2.18
N ASP A 19 31.47 -7.40 -1.69
CA ASP A 19 31.68 -7.05 -0.30
C ASP A 19 30.58 -6.11 0.21
N ILE A 20 29.75 -6.64 1.11
CA ILE A 20 28.63 -5.89 1.71
C ILE A 20 29.08 -4.60 2.42
N ASN A 21 30.29 -4.57 2.96
CA ASN A 21 30.82 -3.39 3.64
C ASN A 21 31.12 -2.22 2.68
N LEU A 22 31.28 -2.49 1.40
CA LEU A 22 31.50 -1.48 0.36
C LEU A 22 30.21 -0.91 -0.22
N VAL A 23 29.07 -1.58 -0.05
CA VAL A 23 27.78 -1.22 -0.66
C VAL A 23 27.36 0.19 -0.29
N THR A 24 27.36 0.54 0.99
CA THR A 24 26.95 1.87 1.45
C THR A 24 27.86 2.95 0.87
N LYS A 25 29.18 2.71 0.85
CA LYS A 25 30.17 3.64 0.25
C LYS A 25 29.94 3.83 -1.24
N PHE A 26 29.63 2.73 -1.95
CA PHE A 26 29.32 2.75 -3.38
C PHE A 26 28.08 3.61 -3.67
N TRP A 27 26.93 3.31 -3.04
CA TRP A 27 25.72 4.08 -3.29
C TRP A 27 25.87 5.56 -2.90
N ASN A 28 26.54 5.86 -1.78
CA ASN A 28 26.78 7.25 -1.37
C ASN A 28 27.69 8.01 -2.34
N LYS A 29 28.67 7.34 -2.94
CA LYS A 29 29.56 7.96 -3.94
C LYS A 29 28.81 8.30 -5.24
N TYR A 30 27.83 7.50 -5.61
CA TYR A 30 27.12 7.60 -6.90
C TYR A 30 25.63 7.98 -6.76
N ASN A 31 25.23 8.61 -5.65
CA ASN A 31 23.83 8.95 -5.40
C ASN A 31 23.37 10.31 -5.95
N ASN A 32 24.28 11.14 -6.42
CA ASN A 32 23.98 12.46 -6.99
C ASN A 32 23.16 13.39 -6.05
N ASN A 33 23.45 13.38 -4.76
CA ASN A 33 22.81 14.23 -3.74
C ASN A 33 21.27 14.22 -3.76
N PRO A 34 20.61 13.06 -3.69
CA PRO A 34 19.17 12.94 -3.88
C PRO A 34 18.36 13.77 -2.88
N LEU A 35 18.84 13.94 -1.65
CA LEU A 35 18.14 14.71 -0.63
C LEU A 35 18.01 16.19 -0.98
N GLU A 36 19.07 16.80 -1.51
CA GLU A 36 19.02 18.19 -1.95
C GLU A 36 18.12 18.37 -3.16
N MET A 37 18.16 17.43 -4.10
CA MET A 37 17.24 17.44 -5.25
C MET A 37 15.76 17.27 -4.83
N ILE A 38 15.50 16.42 -3.84
CA ILE A 38 14.14 16.22 -3.27
C ILE A 38 13.68 17.51 -2.58
N LYS A 39 14.52 18.18 -1.79
CA LYS A 39 14.21 19.48 -1.17
C LYS A 39 13.92 20.56 -2.22
N GLY A 40 14.60 20.51 -3.35
CA GLY A 40 14.37 21.39 -4.50
C GLY A 40 13.14 21.03 -5.36
N GLY A 41 12.38 20.00 -5.02
CA GLY A 41 11.20 19.57 -5.79
C GLY A 41 11.51 18.76 -7.06
N HIS A 42 12.75 18.33 -7.25
CA HIS A 42 13.19 17.63 -8.46
C HIS A 42 12.98 16.11 -8.37
N TYR A 43 11.80 15.66 -7.95
CA TYR A 43 11.49 14.26 -7.64
C TYR A 43 11.69 13.32 -8.83
N TRP A 44 11.20 13.72 -10.01
CA TRP A 44 11.31 12.91 -11.23
C TRP A 44 12.76 12.72 -11.68
N LEU A 45 13.63 13.73 -11.51
CA LEU A 45 15.06 13.62 -11.83
C LEU A 45 15.75 12.59 -10.94
N VAL A 46 15.45 12.59 -9.64
CA VAL A 46 16.01 11.61 -8.70
C VAL A 46 15.54 10.21 -9.05
N ARG A 47 14.24 10.03 -9.33
CA ARG A 47 13.67 8.74 -9.71
C ARG A 47 14.34 8.20 -10.98
N ASP A 48 14.38 9.00 -12.03
CA ASP A 48 14.96 8.61 -13.31
C ASP A 48 16.45 8.35 -13.22
N TYR A 49 17.16 9.10 -12.38
CA TYR A 49 18.57 8.87 -12.11
C TYR A 49 18.81 7.47 -11.53
N PHE A 50 18.09 7.11 -10.46
CA PHE A 50 18.27 5.80 -9.83
C PHE A 50 17.81 4.64 -10.73
N PHE A 51 16.73 4.80 -11.51
CA PHE A 51 16.38 3.81 -12.53
C PHE A 51 17.50 3.61 -13.57
N SER A 52 18.02 4.71 -14.07
CA SER A 52 19.13 4.66 -15.04
C SER A 52 20.38 4.05 -14.46
N LEU A 53 20.68 4.34 -13.19
CA LEU A 53 21.83 3.76 -12.47
C LEU A 53 21.67 2.25 -12.31
N LEU A 54 20.48 1.78 -11.89
CA LEU A 54 20.17 0.35 -11.78
C LEU A 54 20.25 -0.38 -13.14
N VAL A 55 19.74 0.23 -14.20
CA VAL A 55 19.85 -0.31 -15.57
C VAL A 55 21.31 -0.41 -15.97
N THR A 56 22.10 0.61 -15.71
CA THR A 56 23.54 0.62 -16.02
C THR A 56 24.28 -0.48 -15.25
N CYS A 57 24.05 -0.61 -13.94
CA CYS A 57 24.63 -1.69 -13.14
C CYS A 57 24.31 -3.08 -13.71
N LYS A 58 23.03 -3.30 -14.06
CA LYS A 58 22.58 -4.57 -14.66
C LYS A 58 23.22 -4.82 -16.02
N THR A 59 23.42 -3.80 -16.84
CA THR A 59 24.05 -3.89 -18.16
C THR A 59 25.54 -4.19 -18.06
N ILE A 60 26.24 -3.63 -17.06
CA ILE A 60 27.66 -3.89 -16.83
C ILE A 60 27.91 -5.34 -16.42
N ASP A 61 27.16 -5.86 -15.48
CA ASP A 61 27.25 -7.24 -15.01
C ASP A 61 25.94 -7.67 -14.31
N ALA A 62 25.17 -8.53 -14.95
CA ALA A 62 23.90 -9.02 -14.43
C ALA A 62 24.06 -9.90 -13.18
N ASN A 63 25.16 -10.65 -13.06
CA ASN A 63 25.42 -11.49 -11.88
C ASN A 63 25.79 -10.63 -10.67
N ALA A 64 26.62 -9.61 -10.86
CA ALA A 64 26.93 -8.63 -9.82
C ALA A 64 25.66 -7.87 -9.39
N PHE A 65 24.77 -7.53 -10.35
CA PHE A 65 23.49 -6.89 -10.08
C PHE A 65 22.58 -7.74 -9.16
N MET A 66 22.59 -9.05 -9.32
CA MET A 66 21.81 -9.93 -8.43
C MET A 66 22.37 -9.99 -7.01
N LYS A 67 23.67 -9.76 -6.85
CA LYS A 67 24.36 -9.85 -5.55
C LYS A 67 24.36 -8.55 -4.77
N ILE A 68 24.55 -7.41 -5.44
CA ILE A 68 24.65 -6.11 -4.76
C ILE A 68 23.36 -5.77 -4.03
N HIS A 69 23.46 -5.31 -2.79
CA HIS A 69 22.31 -4.84 -2.03
C HIS A 69 21.80 -3.51 -2.60
N LYS A 70 20.51 -3.46 -2.97
CA LYS A 70 19.84 -2.37 -3.69
C LYS A 70 18.88 -1.55 -2.82
N GLY A 71 18.90 -1.73 -1.51
CA GLY A 71 17.98 -1.04 -0.60
C GLY A 71 18.03 0.48 -0.74
N HIS A 72 19.23 1.06 -0.88
CA HIS A 72 19.39 2.50 -1.04
C HIS A 72 18.73 3.09 -2.32
N PRO A 73 19.01 2.64 -3.54
CA PRO A 73 18.32 3.13 -4.72
C PRO A 73 16.82 2.84 -4.70
N PHE A 74 16.38 1.69 -4.21
CA PHE A 74 14.96 1.37 -4.11
C PHE A 74 14.23 2.32 -3.14
N TYR A 75 14.85 2.66 -2.02
CA TYR A 75 14.31 3.63 -1.08
C TYR A 75 14.08 5.01 -1.74
N PHE A 76 15.05 5.53 -2.49
CA PHE A 76 14.90 6.82 -3.16
C PHE A 76 13.88 6.79 -4.30
N ILE A 77 13.79 5.70 -5.05
CA ILE A 77 12.71 5.51 -6.04
C ILE A 77 11.35 5.48 -5.32
N GLY A 78 11.24 4.78 -4.20
CA GLY A 78 10.03 4.73 -3.38
C GLY A 78 9.58 6.12 -2.91
N ILE A 79 10.47 6.90 -2.27
CA ILE A 79 10.16 8.26 -1.80
C ILE A 79 9.73 9.17 -2.93
N THR A 80 10.50 9.20 -4.02
CA THR A 80 10.20 10.11 -5.12
C THR A 80 8.93 9.75 -5.87
N SER A 81 8.64 8.45 -6.05
CA SER A 81 7.35 8.00 -6.56
C SER A 81 6.20 8.45 -5.66
N PHE A 82 6.39 8.35 -4.36
CA PHE A 82 5.40 8.82 -3.42
C PHE A 82 5.16 10.34 -3.51
N LEU A 83 6.23 11.14 -3.54
CA LEU A 83 6.12 12.60 -3.67
C LEU A 83 5.50 13.05 -5.00
N MET A 84 5.45 12.15 -5.99
CA MET A 84 4.72 12.32 -7.26
C MET A 84 3.33 11.68 -7.25
N GLU A 85 2.83 11.28 -6.09
CA GLU A 85 1.53 10.63 -5.91
C GLU A 85 1.36 9.27 -6.64
N ASP A 86 2.48 8.65 -7.05
CA ASP A 86 2.49 7.28 -7.57
C ASP A 86 2.65 6.28 -6.42
N PHE A 87 1.56 6.10 -5.66
CA PHE A 87 1.58 5.34 -4.41
C PHE A 87 1.83 3.85 -4.60
N GLN A 88 1.41 3.28 -5.72
CA GLN A 88 1.63 1.86 -6.01
C GLN A 88 3.11 1.59 -6.26
N THR A 89 3.76 2.39 -7.09
CA THR A 89 5.20 2.31 -7.33
C THR A 89 5.99 2.58 -6.05
N ALA A 90 5.56 3.58 -5.25
CA ALA A 90 6.19 3.90 -3.98
C ALA A 90 6.20 2.69 -3.02
N VAL A 91 5.04 2.09 -2.77
CA VAL A 91 4.92 0.93 -1.87
C VAL A 91 5.68 -0.28 -2.41
N TYR A 92 5.66 -0.50 -3.73
CA TYR A 92 6.47 -1.56 -4.36
C TYR A 92 7.96 -1.40 -4.05
N PHE A 93 8.52 -0.21 -4.22
CA PHE A 93 9.94 0.02 -4.01
C PHE A 93 10.33 0.08 -2.53
N PHE A 94 9.46 0.54 -1.63
CA PHE A 94 9.70 0.39 -0.20
C PHE A 94 9.71 -1.09 0.21
N ASP A 95 8.81 -1.90 -0.32
CA ASP A 95 8.80 -3.33 -0.09
C ASP A 95 10.04 -4.04 -0.65
N ALA A 96 10.48 -3.65 -1.85
CA ALA A 96 11.73 -4.15 -2.43
C ALA A 96 12.96 -3.74 -1.60
N SER A 97 13.02 -2.49 -1.13
CA SER A 97 14.10 -2.00 -0.26
C SER A 97 14.16 -2.77 1.07
N MET A 98 13.00 -2.96 1.72
CA MET A 98 12.91 -3.77 2.93
C MET A 98 13.36 -5.21 2.68
N THR A 99 13.02 -5.78 1.52
CA THR A 99 13.43 -7.15 1.16
C THR A 99 14.94 -7.28 1.02
N GLU A 100 15.60 -6.29 0.43
CA GLU A 100 17.07 -6.27 0.35
C GLU A 100 17.70 -6.26 1.76
N ASP A 101 17.15 -5.44 2.68
CA ASP A 101 17.61 -5.41 4.07
C ASP A 101 17.43 -6.77 4.78
N PHE A 102 16.28 -7.42 4.59
CA PHE A 102 16.03 -8.74 5.19
C PHE A 102 16.91 -9.85 4.61
N ASN A 103 17.16 -9.80 3.29
CA ASN A 103 18.08 -10.74 2.64
C ASN A 103 19.53 -10.56 3.10
N ALA A 104 19.90 -9.34 3.49
CA ALA A 104 21.20 -9.03 4.09
C ALA A 104 21.28 -9.35 5.60
N GLY A 105 20.23 -9.94 6.18
CA GLY A 105 20.19 -10.36 7.58
C GLY A 105 19.73 -9.30 8.57
N ALA A 106 19.15 -8.19 8.11
CA ALA A 106 18.54 -7.22 9.02
C ALA A 106 17.38 -7.83 9.80
N ASP A 107 17.28 -7.48 11.08
CA ASP A 107 16.13 -7.85 11.90
C ASP A 107 14.86 -7.20 11.30
N PRO A 108 13.82 -7.98 11.00
CA PRO A 108 12.53 -7.44 10.56
C PRO A 108 11.90 -6.41 11.52
N LYS A 109 12.30 -6.41 12.78
CA LYS A 109 11.87 -5.44 13.80
C LYS A 109 12.80 -4.22 13.91
N ASP A 110 13.86 -4.17 13.09
CA ASP A 110 14.79 -3.05 13.12
C ASP A 110 14.14 -1.77 12.58
N LYS A 111 13.72 -0.94 13.54
CA LYS A 111 13.11 0.37 13.26
C LYS A 111 14.09 1.41 12.69
N ALA A 112 15.38 1.12 12.66
CA ALA A 112 16.37 1.99 12.04
C ALA A 112 16.29 1.98 10.50
N LYS A 113 15.61 1.00 9.91
CA LYS A 113 15.46 0.88 8.46
C LYS A 113 14.28 1.70 7.93
N PRO A 114 14.52 2.76 7.13
CA PRO A 114 13.47 3.70 6.73
C PRO A 114 12.29 3.05 5.98
N SER A 115 12.56 2.12 5.07
CA SER A 115 11.51 1.42 4.30
C SER A 115 10.64 0.54 5.19
N THR A 116 11.23 -0.16 6.16
CA THR A 116 10.51 -0.97 7.14
C THR A 116 9.62 -0.08 8.02
N ARG A 117 10.14 1.04 8.51
CA ARG A 117 9.34 2.00 9.30
C ARG A 117 8.16 2.56 8.53
N PHE A 118 8.36 2.88 7.25
CA PHE A 118 7.28 3.34 6.39
C PHE A 118 6.17 2.28 6.27
N LEU A 119 6.52 1.06 5.91
CA LEU A 119 5.56 -0.04 5.75
C LEU A 119 4.89 -0.43 7.08
N MET A 120 5.56 -0.24 8.20
CA MET A 120 4.99 -0.43 9.52
C MET A 120 4.16 0.77 10.01
N MET A 121 4.00 1.80 9.19
CA MET A 121 3.30 3.05 9.56
C MET A 121 3.86 3.68 10.85
N GLU A 122 5.15 3.55 11.10
CA GLU A 122 5.83 4.14 12.25
C GLU A 122 6.29 5.56 11.93
N GLY A 123 5.61 6.53 12.46
CA GLY A 123 5.52 7.91 11.98
C GLY A 123 6.72 8.83 12.19
N GLU A 124 7.86 8.46 12.73
CA GLU A 124 8.93 9.43 12.92
C GLU A 124 10.27 8.91 12.40
N ILE A 125 10.57 9.26 11.16
CA ILE A 125 11.91 9.13 10.60
C ILE A 125 12.49 10.55 10.58
N GLU A 126 13.23 10.95 11.61
CA GLU A 126 13.85 12.27 11.67
C GLU A 126 14.62 12.57 10.37
N GLY A 127 14.37 13.73 9.81
CA GLY A 127 15.09 14.27 8.67
C GLY A 127 14.72 13.71 7.29
N HIS A 128 13.71 12.85 7.14
CA HIS A 128 13.30 12.29 5.86
C HIS A 128 11.92 12.74 5.40
N ALA A 129 11.78 13.00 4.10
CA ALA A 129 10.50 13.37 3.48
C ALA A 129 9.41 12.29 3.66
N ALA A 130 9.79 11.03 3.85
CA ALA A 130 8.88 9.93 4.15
C ALA A 130 8.18 10.03 5.52
N GLN A 131 8.64 10.91 6.41
CA GLN A 131 8.08 11.05 7.76
C GLN A 131 6.58 11.37 7.74
N GLY A 132 6.18 12.34 6.91
CA GLY A 132 4.77 12.72 6.78
C GLY A 132 3.86 11.61 6.25
N LEU A 133 4.40 10.67 5.51
CA LEU A 133 3.68 9.66 4.75
C LEU A 133 3.27 8.46 5.60
N ALA A 134 4.18 7.99 6.43
CA ALA A 134 3.87 6.95 7.41
C ALA A 134 2.84 7.47 8.43
N ALA A 135 2.92 8.76 8.80
CA ALA A 135 1.95 9.42 9.66
C ALA A 135 0.56 9.51 9.02
N VAL A 136 0.49 9.82 7.70
CA VAL A 136 -0.79 9.85 6.96
C VAL A 136 -1.44 8.47 6.95
N ALA A 137 -0.71 7.41 6.57
CA ALA A 137 -1.24 6.05 6.56
C ALA A 137 -1.75 5.65 7.96
N LYS A 138 -0.96 5.91 8.99
CA LYS A 138 -1.33 5.67 10.39
C LYS A 138 -2.63 6.37 10.75
N ALA A 139 -2.72 7.67 10.50
CA ALA A 139 -3.90 8.47 10.85
C ALA A 139 -5.18 7.96 10.16
N GLN A 140 -5.09 7.56 8.88
CA GLN A 140 -6.24 7.01 8.16
C GLN A 140 -6.66 5.64 8.69
N VAL A 141 -5.72 4.78 9.03
CA VAL A 141 -6.03 3.48 9.67
C VAL A 141 -6.66 3.69 11.05
N GLU A 142 -6.14 4.61 11.86
CA GLU A 142 -6.73 4.95 13.17
C GLU A 142 -8.16 5.51 13.04
N ARG A 143 -8.42 6.34 12.03
CA ARG A 143 -9.79 6.80 11.71
C ARG A 143 -10.71 5.63 11.36
N ALA A 144 -10.26 4.71 10.52
CA ALA A 144 -11.04 3.54 10.13
C ALA A 144 -11.35 2.65 11.35
N ILE A 145 -10.37 2.43 12.23
CA ILE A 145 -10.56 1.70 13.49
C ILE A 145 -11.59 2.42 14.38
N THR A 146 -11.47 3.72 14.53
CA THR A 146 -12.39 4.52 15.34
C THR A 146 -13.81 4.45 14.81
N TYR A 147 -13.97 4.57 13.48
CA TYR A 147 -15.26 4.44 12.82
C TYR A 147 -15.85 3.04 13.05
N TYR A 148 -15.05 2.00 12.80
CA TYR A 148 -15.49 0.61 13.01
C TYR A 148 -15.95 0.36 14.47
N LEU A 149 -15.18 0.80 15.45
CA LEU A 149 -15.53 0.67 16.87
C LEU A 149 -16.80 1.46 17.25
N GLY A 150 -17.06 2.58 16.56
CA GLY A 150 -18.26 3.38 16.75
C GLY A 150 -19.52 2.76 16.14
N CYS A 151 -19.37 2.01 15.06
CA CYS A 151 -20.47 1.40 14.29
C CYS A 151 -20.75 -0.06 14.68
N SER A 152 -19.81 -0.73 15.36
CA SER A 152 -19.95 -2.13 15.74
C SER A 152 -21.01 -2.32 16.83
N VAL A 153 -21.78 -3.40 16.73
CA VAL A 153 -22.70 -3.85 17.79
C VAL A 153 -21.96 -4.39 19.03
N ARG A 154 -20.68 -4.72 18.89
CA ARG A 154 -19.82 -5.12 20.00
C ARG A 154 -19.36 -3.90 20.79
N SER A 155 -19.25 -4.03 22.09
CA SER A 155 -18.68 -2.98 22.93
C SER A 155 -17.20 -2.74 22.59
N ARG A 156 -16.73 -1.50 22.75
CA ARG A 156 -15.30 -1.17 22.60
C ARG A 156 -14.38 -2.00 23.50
N GLN A 157 -14.91 -2.45 24.65
CA GLN A 157 -14.17 -3.29 25.60
C GLN A 157 -13.93 -4.71 25.06
N GLU A 158 -14.87 -5.24 24.25
CA GLU A 158 -14.74 -6.57 23.65
C GLU A 158 -13.79 -6.58 22.43
N LEU A 159 -13.74 -5.49 21.69
CA LEU A 159 -13.00 -5.43 20.40
C LEU A 159 -11.55 -4.97 20.53
N LYS A 160 -11.05 -4.55 21.65
CA LYS A 160 -9.63 -4.19 21.93
C LYS A 160 -8.73 -4.01 20.68
N LEU A 161 -9.26 -3.35 19.65
CA LEU A 161 -8.58 -3.17 18.37
C LEU A 161 -7.90 -1.80 18.33
N GLY A 162 -6.61 -1.79 18.14
CA GLY A 162 -5.81 -0.58 17.97
C GLY A 162 -4.85 -0.67 16.81
N ILE A 163 -4.13 0.42 16.53
CA ILE A 163 -3.14 0.47 15.46
C ILE A 163 -2.03 -0.57 15.66
N GLU A 164 -1.64 -0.83 16.90
CA GLU A 164 -0.61 -1.82 17.22
C GLU A 164 -1.06 -3.24 16.89
N ASP A 165 -2.36 -3.53 17.04
CA ASP A 165 -2.91 -4.84 16.64
C ASP A 165 -2.84 -5.00 15.12
N VAL A 166 -3.17 -3.96 14.36
CA VAL A 166 -3.05 -3.97 12.89
C VAL A 166 -1.60 -4.15 12.46
N ARG A 167 -0.66 -3.43 13.08
CA ARG A 167 0.77 -3.55 12.79
C ARG A 167 1.30 -4.95 13.07
N ASN A 168 1.09 -5.43 14.30
CA ASN A 168 1.72 -6.66 14.78
C ASN A 168 1.04 -7.91 14.20
N ASN A 169 -0.30 -7.95 14.18
CA ASN A 169 -1.05 -9.15 13.81
C ASN A 169 -1.32 -9.26 12.31
N PHE A 170 -1.29 -8.14 11.56
CA PHE A 170 -1.52 -8.17 10.13
C PHE A 170 -0.31 -7.72 9.31
N ILE A 171 0.12 -6.45 9.44
CA ILE A 171 1.15 -5.88 8.56
C ILE A 171 2.48 -6.62 8.72
N TYR A 172 3.01 -6.66 9.92
CA TYR A 172 4.28 -7.30 10.21
C TYR A 172 4.28 -8.78 9.81
N HIS A 173 3.27 -9.52 10.25
CA HIS A 173 3.12 -10.95 9.91
C HIS A 173 3.07 -11.19 8.40
N SER A 174 2.37 -10.33 7.67
CA SER A 174 2.20 -10.46 6.22
C SER A 174 3.47 -10.10 5.45
N LEU A 175 4.20 -9.07 5.89
CA LEU A 175 5.44 -8.63 5.22
C LEU A 175 6.58 -9.63 5.40
N ILE A 176 6.69 -10.30 6.55
CA ILE A 176 7.75 -11.27 6.83
C ILE A 176 7.39 -12.72 6.47
N ALA A 177 6.12 -13.01 6.13
CA ALA A 177 5.64 -14.35 5.86
C ALA A 177 6.32 -14.98 4.64
N LYS A 178 7.32 -15.82 4.86
CA LYS A 178 8.02 -16.55 3.80
C LYS A 178 7.06 -17.49 3.08
N GLY A 179 7.12 -17.50 1.75
CA GLY A 179 6.30 -18.40 0.92
C GLY A 179 4.82 -18.05 0.82
N LYS A 180 4.41 -16.86 1.29
CA LYS A 180 3.02 -16.37 1.19
C LYS A 180 2.94 -15.02 0.47
N PRO A 181 3.26 -14.93 -0.83
CA PRO A 181 3.28 -13.67 -1.56
C PRO A 181 1.91 -12.96 -1.58
N GLY A 182 0.81 -13.71 -1.50
CA GLY A 182 -0.54 -13.16 -1.42
C GLY A 182 -0.77 -12.30 -0.18
N LEU A 183 -0.32 -12.73 1.00
CA LEU A 183 -0.43 -11.94 2.23
C LEU A 183 0.40 -10.66 2.17
N ARG A 184 1.61 -10.74 1.64
CA ARG A 184 2.46 -9.57 1.42
C ARG A 184 1.81 -8.57 0.47
N THR A 185 1.25 -9.04 -0.64
CA THR A 185 0.49 -8.22 -1.58
C THR A 185 -0.70 -7.54 -0.90
N LEU A 186 -1.43 -8.24 -0.04
CA LEU A 186 -2.56 -7.65 0.69
C LEU A 186 -2.11 -6.59 1.69
N ALA A 187 -1.01 -6.80 2.41
CA ALA A 187 -0.47 -5.80 3.34
C ALA A 187 -0.02 -4.53 2.62
N THR A 188 0.69 -4.65 1.52
CA THR A 188 1.12 -3.49 0.71
C THR A 188 -0.06 -2.78 0.05
N ALA A 189 -1.06 -3.53 -0.45
CA ALA A 189 -2.30 -2.96 -0.97
C ALA A 189 -3.10 -2.21 0.10
N PHE A 190 -3.16 -2.74 1.32
CA PHE A 190 -3.80 -2.09 2.47
C PHE A 190 -3.14 -0.74 2.78
N ILE A 191 -1.82 -0.71 2.89
CA ILE A 191 -1.07 0.53 3.18
C ILE A 191 -1.32 1.56 2.08
N SER A 192 -1.16 1.18 0.81
CA SER A 192 -1.36 2.10 -0.31
C SER A 192 -2.79 2.61 -0.41
N TYR A 193 -3.79 1.78 -0.07
CA TYR A 193 -5.19 2.17 -0.05
C TYR A 193 -5.46 3.32 0.92
N PHE A 194 -4.95 3.23 2.15
CA PHE A 194 -5.19 4.27 3.15
C PHE A 194 -4.40 5.56 2.88
N ILE A 195 -3.21 5.47 2.31
CA ILE A 195 -2.46 6.65 1.88
C ILE A 195 -3.22 7.36 0.75
N GLU A 196 -3.63 6.63 -0.27
CA GLU A 196 -4.33 7.17 -1.43
C GLU A 196 -5.68 7.81 -1.03
N TRP A 197 -6.35 7.26 -0.03
CA TRP A 197 -7.58 7.82 0.52
C TRP A 197 -7.42 9.27 0.99
N ASP A 198 -6.36 9.57 1.73
CA ASP A 198 -6.09 10.93 2.22
C ASP A 198 -5.90 11.92 1.06
N PHE A 199 -5.15 11.53 0.04
CA PHE A 199 -4.91 12.36 -1.14
C PHE A 199 -6.19 12.60 -1.94
N ARG A 200 -7.01 11.59 -2.15
CA ARG A 200 -8.30 11.74 -2.84
C ARG A 200 -9.25 12.65 -2.09
N ASN A 201 -9.27 12.58 -0.76
CA ASN A 201 -10.06 13.51 0.05
C ASN A 201 -9.60 14.97 -0.15
N ARG A 202 -8.30 15.22 -0.20
CA ARG A 202 -7.76 16.56 -0.48
C ARG A 202 -8.19 17.05 -1.86
N HIS A 203 -8.08 16.22 -2.90
CA HIS A 203 -8.55 16.58 -4.23
C HIS A 203 -10.03 16.94 -4.24
N PHE A 204 -10.85 16.21 -3.51
CA PHE A 204 -12.27 16.50 -3.39
C PHE A 204 -12.55 17.83 -2.68
N GLU A 205 -11.81 18.12 -1.62
CA GLU A 205 -11.91 19.39 -0.90
C GLU A 205 -11.43 20.57 -1.75
N TYR A 206 -10.27 20.47 -2.38
CA TYR A 206 -9.71 21.53 -3.23
C TYR A 206 -10.51 21.72 -4.53
N GLY A 207 -11.09 20.69 -5.08
CA GLY A 207 -12.00 20.75 -6.22
C GLY A 207 -13.38 21.30 -5.87
N VAL A 208 -13.62 21.71 -4.63
CA VAL A 208 -14.89 22.29 -4.12
C VAL A 208 -16.07 21.37 -4.46
N LYS A 209 -15.85 20.08 -4.49
CA LYS A 209 -16.83 19.03 -4.81
C LYS A 209 -17.47 19.14 -6.20
N GLN A 210 -16.78 19.81 -7.14
CA GLN A 210 -17.30 20.05 -8.51
C GLN A 210 -16.70 19.13 -9.58
N GLY A 211 -15.68 18.34 -9.21
CA GLY A 211 -15.07 17.38 -10.13
C GLY A 211 -15.90 16.11 -10.34
N THR A 212 -15.47 15.28 -11.27
CA THR A 212 -16.05 13.94 -11.45
C THR A 212 -15.85 13.07 -10.20
N SER A 213 -16.82 12.20 -9.94
CA SER A 213 -16.75 11.24 -8.81
C SER A 213 -16.01 9.95 -9.16
N GLU A 214 -15.59 9.78 -10.43
CA GLU A 214 -14.93 8.55 -10.90
C GLU A 214 -13.74 8.14 -10.01
N PRO A 215 -12.78 9.03 -9.64
CA PRO A 215 -11.65 8.64 -8.82
C PRO A 215 -12.03 8.08 -7.45
N PHE A 216 -13.14 8.56 -6.89
CA PHE A 216 -13.65 8.09 -5.59
C PHE A 216 -14.32 6.73 -5.73
N PHE A 217 -15.10 6.51 -6.79
CA PHE A 217 -15.70 5.21 -7.07
C PHE A 217 -14.65 4.15 -7.36
N SER A 218 -13.63 4.45 -8.16
CA SER A 218 -12.53 3.54 -8.41
C SER A 218 -11.80 3.16 -7.12
N HIS A 219 -11.59 4.13 -6.23
CA HIS A 219 -10.98 3.88 -4.93
C HIS A 219 -11.90 3.04 -4.02
N LEU A 220 -13.19 3.35 -3.96
CA LEU A 220 -14.19 2.58 -3.21
C LEU A 220 -14.23 1.12 -3.68
N PHE A 221 -14.29 0.91 -4.99
CA PHE A 221 -14.25 -0.43 -5.58
C PHE A 221 -13.00 -1.20 -5.17
N ARG A 222 -11.83 -0.57 -5.26
CA ARG A 222 -10.56 -1.15 -4.82
C ARG A 222 -10.59 -1.54 -3.34
N GLY A 223 -11.18 -0.71 -2.48
CA GLY A 223 -11.39 -1.01 -1.06
C GLY A 223 -12.29 -2.23 -0.84
N CYS A 224 -13.38 -2.34 -1.59
CA CYS A 224 -14.28 -3.48 -1.51
C CYS A 224 -13.61 -4.79 -1.94
N VAL A 225 -12.81 -4.76 -3.01
CA VAL A 225 -12.03 -5.93 -3.50
C VAL A 225 -10.94 -6.30 -2.50
N LEU A 226 -10.25 -5.31 -1.92
CA LEU A 226 -9.25 -5.54 -0.87
C LEU A 226 -9.89 -6.20 0.35
N PHE A 227 -11.03 -5.69 0.80
CA PHE A 227 -11.77 -6.26 1.92
C PHE A 227 -12.20 -7.72 1.65
N GLU A 228 -12.76 -8.01 0.46
CA GLU A 228 -13.07 -9.38 0.04
C GLU A 228 -11.84 -10.28 0.10
N SER A 229 -10.71 -9.79 -0.37
CA SER A 229 -9.45 -10.54 -0.38
C SER A 229 -8.90 -10.79 1.02
N LEU A 230 -9.01 -9.80 1.91
CA LEU A 230 -8.61 -9.94 3.33
C LEU A 230 -9.46 -11.01 4.05
N LEU A 231 -10.77 -11.02 3.80
CA LEU A 231 -11.65 -12.07 4.33
C LEU A 231 -11.22 -13.45 3.85
N LYS A 232 -10.95 -13.62 2.56
CA LYS A 232 -10.51 -14.91 1.97
C LYS A 232 -9.17 -15.42 2.51
N HIS A 233 -8.31 -14.52 2.94
CA HIS A 233 -6.99 -14.87 3.49
C HIS A 233 -6.96 -14.94 5.02
N ASN A 234 -8.11 -14.79 5.67
CA ASN A 234 -8.20 -14.92 7.12
C ASN A 234 -7.96 -16.39 7.53
N PRO A 235 -6.93 -16.70 8.34
CA PRO A 235 -6.62 -18.07 8.71
C PRO A 235 -7.61 -18.65 9.72
N THR A 236 -8.39 -17.81 10.40
CA THR A 236 -9.28 -18.24 11.49
C THR A 236 -10.69 -18.59 11.01
N ILE A 237 -11.06 -18.12 9.81
CA ILE A 237 -12.39 -18.34 9.26
C ILE A 237 -12.23 -19.09 7.93
N PRO A 238 -12.65 -20.36 7.84
CA PRO A 238 -12.55 -21.12 6.60
C PRO A 238 -13.55 -20.57 5.57
N ILE A 239 -13.03 -19.84 4.61
CA ILE A 239 -13.80 -19.27 3.50
C ILE A 239 -13.32 -19.93 2.22
N THR A 240 -14.21 -20.62 1.54
CA THR A 240 -13.92 -21.26 0.26
C THR A 240 -14.76 -20.64 -0.85
N GLY A 241 -14.08 -20.02 -1.84
CA GLY A 241 -14.62 -19.74 -3.18
C GLY A 241 -15.83 -18.82 -3.29
N LYS A 242 -16.27 -18.15 -2.23
CA LYS A 242 -17.47 -17.31 -2.23
C LYS A 242 -17.13 -15.85 -2.56
N GLN A 243 -18.06 -15.21 -3.24
CA GLN A 243 -18.06 -13.75 -3.44
C GLN A 243 -18.40 -13.04 -2.13
N LEU A 244 -18.10 -11.74 -2.04
CA LEU A 244 -18.32 -10.92 -0.84
C LEU A 244 -19.72 -11.09 -0.25
N ASN A 245 -20.78 -11.04 -1.08
CA ASN A 245 -22.15 -11.27 -0.63
C ASN A 245 -22.32 -12.61 0.10
N GLY A 246 -21.84 -13.70 -0.50
CA GLY A 246 -21.94 -15.02 0.10
C GLY A 246 -21.11 -15.17 1.38
N MET A 247 -20.01 -14.44 1.52
CA MET A 247 -19.21 -14.41 2.76
C MET A 247 -19.94 -13.66 3.87
N LEU A 248 -20.49 -12.47 3.57
CA LEU A 248 -21.16 -11.62 4.55
C LEU A 248 -22.48 -12.24 5.08
N THR A 249 -23.04 -13.24 4.41
CA THR A 249 -24.20 -14.00 4.90
C THR A 249 -23.85 -15.14 5.87
N GLN A 250 -22.57 -15.49 6.00
CA GLN A 250 -22.14 -16.57 6.90
C GLN A 250 -22.18 -16.14 8.37
N PRO A 251 -22.76 -16.96 9.30
CA PRO A 251 -22.86 -16.60 10.70
C PRO A 251 -21.49 -16.30 11.34
N ASP A 252 -20.47 -17.09 11.05
CA ASP A 252 -19.14 -16.93 11.64
C ASP A 252 -18.50 -15.61 11.24
N ILE A 253 -18.66 -15.21 9.97
CA ILE A 253 -18.18 -13.92 9.47
C ILE A 253 -18.97 -12.77 10.07
N ARG A 254 -20.29 -12.87 10.13
CA ARG A 254 -21.12 -11.85 10.77
C ARG A 254 -20.75 -11.67 12.24
N ASN A 255 -20.59 -12.77 12.97
CA ASN A 255 -20.16 -12.75 14.37
C ASN A 255 -18.77 -12.12 14.51
N ALA A 256 -17.80 -12.48 13.63
CA ALA A 256 -16.46 -11.92 13.68
C ALA A 256 -16.44 -10.42 13.38
N LEU A 257 -17.25 -9.95 12.42
CA LEU A 257 -17.38 -8.53 12.07
C LEU A 257 -18.27 -7.74 13.04
N GLY A 258 -19.09 -8.40 13.87
CA GLY A 258 -20.04 -7.74 14.73
C GLY A 258 -21.21 -7.12 13.97
N ILE A 259 -21.70 -7.79 12.91
CA ILE A 259 -22.87 -7.37 12.11
C ILE A 259 -24.04 -8.35 12.29
N ILE A 260 -25.26 -7.84 12.19
CA ILE A 260 -26.47 -8.64 12.46
C ILE A 260 -26.96 -9.36 11.22
N ALA A 261 -27.22 -8.61 10.13
CA ALA A 261 -27.68 -9.15 8.87
C ALA A 261 -27.35 -8.21 7.71
N ILE A 262 -27.02 -8.77 6.56
CA ILE A 262 -26.88 -8.00 5.33
C ILE A 262 -27.98 -8.47 4.37
N GLN A 263 -28.91 -7.57 4.08
CA GLN A 263 -29.82 -7.76 2.98
C GLN A 263 -29.10 -7.31 1.70
N GLY A 264 -28.64 -8.28 0.91
CA GLY A 264 -28.02 -7.98 -0.38
C GLY A 264 -29.06 -7.54 -1.40
N LYS A 265 -28.89 -6.37 -1.99
CA LYS A 265 -29.39 -6.14 -3.36
C LYS A 265 -28.39 -6.77 -4.32
N GLY A 266 -28.89 -7.58 -5.25
CA GLY A 266 -28.07 -8.24 -6.26
C GLY A 266 -27.43 -7.27 -7.26
N GLY A 267 -26.70 -7.81 -8.24
CA GLY A 267 -25.85 -7.08 -9.18
C GLY A 267 -26.55 -6.19 -10.22
N ASP A 268 -27.82 -5.88 -10.06
CA ASP A 268 -28.61 -5.05 -11.01
C ASP A 268 -28.72 -3.58 -10.58
N SER A 269 -27.89 -3.14 -9.65
CA SER A 269 -27.87 -1.75 -9.17
C SER A 269 -27.15 -0.84 -10.16
N SER A 270 -27.65 0.39 -10.35
CA SER A 270 -26.97 1.43 -11.13
C SER A 270 -25.94 2.19 -10.30
N LEU A 271 -25.14 3.03 -10.96
CA LEU A 271 -24.26 3.98 -10.26
C LEU A 271 -25.05 4.96 -9.40
N ASP A 272 -26.22 5.40 -9.87
CA ASP A 272 -27.09 6.31 -9.12
C ASP A 272 -27.61 5.65 -7.82
N ASP A 273 -27.90 4.35 -7.84
CA ASP A 273 -28.27 3.61 -6.64
C ASP A 273 -27.12 3.59 -5.62
N VAL A 274 -25.88 3.41 -6.07
CA VAL A 274 -24.70 3.49 -5.19
C VAL A 274 -24.56 4.88 -4.59
N PHE A 275 -24.77 5.94 -5.39
CA PHE A 275 -24.76 7.32 -4.89
C PHE A 275 -25.82 7.56 -3.82
N GLN A 276 -27.04 7.15 -4.06
CA GLN A 276 -28.14 7.29 -3.10
C GLN A 276 -27.83 6.57 -1.79
N GLU A 277 -27.32 5.34 -1.87
CA GLU A 277 -26.96 4.58 -0.66
C GLU A 277 -25.79 5.22 0.10
N LEU A 278 -24.80 5.79 -0.60
CA LEU A 278 -23.71 6.53 0.04
C LEU A 278 -24.21 7.83 0.71
N GLN A 279 -25.12 8.56 0.09
CA GLN A 279 -25.73 9.77 0.66
C GLN A 279 -26.58 9.45 1.91
N ASN A 280 -27.22 8.30 1.92
CA ASN A 280 -28.06 7.82 3.01
C ASN A 280 -27.31 6.88 3.96
N LEU A 281 -25.98 6.81 3.85
CA LEU A 281 -25.17 5.93 4.69
C LEU A 281 -25.31 6.34 6.14
N GLY A 282 -25.93 5.46 6.93
CA GLY A 282 -26.06 5.67 8.36
C GLY A 282 -24.81 5.29 9.14
N THR A 283 -24.95 5.26 10.45
CA THR A 283 -23.84 5.03 11.37
C THR A 283 -23.64 3.57 11.77
N THR A 284 -24.33 2.63 11.10
CA THR A 284 -24.23 1.19 11.42
C THR A 284 -23.29 0.45 10.49
N LEU A 285 -22.59 -0.54 11.04
CA LEU A 285 -21.69 -1.37 10.24
C LEU A 285 -22.44 -2.22 9.19
N ASP A 286 -23.66 -2.64 9.50
CA ASP A 286 -24.53 -3.36 8.56
C ASP A 286 -24.80 -2.56 7.28
N GLN A 287 -25.10 -1.27 7.43
CA GLN A 287 -25.28 -0.38 6.28
C GLN A 287 -23.99 -0.22 5.48
N ALA A 288 -22.85 0.00 6.16
CA ALA A 288 -21.56 0.12 5.51
C ALA A 288 -21.21 -1.16 4.71
N MET A 289 -21.46 -2.35 5.28
CA MET A 289 -21.20 -3.62 4.61
C MET A 289 -22.16 -3.85 3.42
N ARG A 290 -23.43 -3.44 3.55
CA ARG A 290 -24.41 -3.48 2.46
C ARG A 290 -23.96 -2.62 1.29
N VAL A 291 -23.54 -1.38 1.57
CA VAL A 291 -23.06 -0.45 0.55
C VAL A 291 -21.76 -0.96 -0.08
N ALA A 292 -20.82 -1.50 0.72
CA ALA A 292 -19.60 -2.09 0.19
C ALA A 292 -19.88 -3.27 -0.76
N ASN A 293 -20.82 -4.16 -0.41
CA ASN A 293 -21.22 -5.28 -1.28
C ASN A 293 -21.87 -4.79 -2.58
N MET A 294 -22.76 -3.80 -2.48
CA MET A 294 -23.43 -3.21 -3.63
C MET A 294 -22.43 -2.49 -4.53
N ALA A 295 -21.55 -1.64 -3.96
CA ALA A 295 -20.52 -0.94 -4.70
C ALA A 295 -19.57 -1.91 -5.41
N ARG A 296 -19.12 -2.98 -4.74
CA ARG A 296 -18.28 -4.00 -5.34
C ARG A 296 -18.89 -4.60 -6.59
N ASN A 297 -20.16 -4.94 -6.55
CA ASN A 297 -20.84 -5.57 -7.68
C ASN A 297 -21.13 -4.55 -8.79
N THR A 298 -21.73 -3.41 -8.46
CA THR A 298 -22.10 -2.37 -9.41
C THR A 298 -20.89 -1.74 -10.09
N LEU A 299 -19.87 -1.34 -9.32
CA LEU A 299 -18.69 -0.69 -9.88
C LEU A 299 -17.83 -1.67 -10.69
N GLY A 300 -17.80 -2.94 -10.31
CA GLY A 300 -17.12 -3.98 -11.08
C GLY A 300 -17.72 -4.20 -12.47
N HIS A 301 -19.02 -3.95 -12.61
CA HIS A 301 -19.71 -4.07 -13.91
C HIS A 301 -19.75 -2.76 -14.71
N ASN A 302 -19.77 -1.60 -14.05
CA ASN A 302 -19.99 -0.30 -14.70
C ASN A 302 -18.71 0.55 -14.88
N LEU A 303 -17.74 0.44 -13.98
CA LEU A 303 -16.45 1.14 -14.09
C LEU A 303 -15.30 0.21 -14.45
N GLY A 304 -15.53 -1.06 -14.18
CA GLY A 304 -14.54 -2.07 -14.48
C GLY A 304 -14.74 -2.54 -15.89
N TRP A 305 -13.99 -2.50 -16.73
CA TRP A 305 -13.63 -3.50 -17.71
C TRP A 305 -14.89 -4.18 -18.28
N ASP A 306 -15.53 -3.50 -19.17
CA ASP A 306 -16.48 -4.15 -20.03
C ASP A 306 -15.72 -5.26 -20.76
N SER A 307 -16.05 -6.51 -20.46
CA SER A 307 -15.49 -7.68 -21.12
C SER A 307 -15.74 -7.66 -22.64
N ASN A 308 -16.61 -6.77 -23.11
CA ASN A 308 -16.88 -6.56 -24.52
C ASN A 308 -15.84 -5.70 -25.25
N ILE A 309 -14.88 -5.07 -24.54
CA ILE A 309 -13.77 -4.35 -25.17
C ILE A 309 -12.74 -5.33 -25.78
N ASN A 310 -12.80 -6.60 -25.43
CA ASN A 310 -11.90 -7.65 -25.92
C ASN A 310 -12.53 -8.60 -26.96
N GLN A 311 -13.63 -8.19 -27.58
CA GLN A 311 -14.22 -8.90 -28.73
C GLN A 311 -13.92 -8.21 -30.04
#